data_93739b0624ae41ea2fa876775497bf16
#
_entry.id   93739b0624ae41ea2fa876775497bf16
#
_cell.length_a   1.000
_cell.length_b   1.000
_cell.length_c   1.000
_cell.angle_alpha   90.00
_cell.angle_beta   90.00
_cell.angle_gamma   90.00
#
_symmetry.space_group_name_H-M   'P 1'
#
loop_
_entity.id
_entity.type
_entity.pdbx_description
1 polymer ?
#
loop_
_entity_poly.entity_id
_entity_poly.type
_entity_poly.pdbx_seq_one_letter_code
_entity_poly.pdbx_strand_id
1 'polypeptide(L)'
;MGLLFGSYLSQHHDVTLVGTNPAKMQSITENGVTIRETDGSERIYHPHATADTTGLSPVDLVIVQVKASASEAALTKNKALIDPDTILMTLQNGMGHETLLSRFAAREQIVIGTTQQGSYKLGETAVCHSGLGKTFLGTVTGDSSRFAPLAEMFAGCGFPCEVCSQVQGMIWDKLMINASFSVLSGILQVSQGYVEQDSHAWTLAEKLIRELCAAATADGYPFDAEEQIARIRLHLQKAPDGFTSIYADLKAGRRTEVDVINGAVVETGHRHNIPVPTHEFVVELVHAMEGRA
;
A
#
# COMPACT_ATOMS: atom_id res chain seq x y z
N MET A 1 8.71 0.53 -0.92
CA MET A 1 8.31 0.46 0.51
C MET A 1 9.12 -0.58 1.28
N GLY A 2 9.20 -1.86 0.88
CA GLY A 2 9.92 -2.89 1.63
C GLY A 2 11.39 -2.56 1.94
N LEU A 3 12.14 -1.98 0.99
CA LEU A 3 13.49 -1.49 1.26
C LEU A 3 13.49 -0.35 2.29
N LEU A 4 12.55 0.59 2.20
CA LEU A 4 12.46 1.71 3.14
C LEU A 4 12.20 1.22 4.57
N PHE A 5 11.11 0.49 4.78
CA PHE A 5 10.77 -0.01 6.12
C PHE A 5 11.85 -0.94 6.68
N GLY A 6 12.31 -1.92 5.88
CA GLY A 6 13.32 -2.86 6.34
C GLY A 6 14.65 -2.18 6.72
N SER A 7 15.06 -1.14 5.99
CA SER A 7 16.27 -0.38 6.30
C SER A 7 16.15 0.36 7.63
N TYR A 8 15.05 1.08 7.85
CA TYR A 8 14.87 1.83 9.09
C TYR A 8 14.71 0.91 10.31
N LEU A 9 13.94 -0.16 10.18
CA LEU A 9 13.76 -1.14 11.25
C LEU A 9 15.08 -1.84 11.62
N SER A 10 15.98 -2.06 10.65
CA SER A 10 17.27 -2.70 10.89
C SER A 10 18.24 -1.91 11.80
N GLN A 11 17.93 -0.66 12.12
CA GLN A 11 18.72 0.12 13.05
C GLN A 11 18.62 -0.40 14.50
N HIS A 12 17.51 -1.03 14.84
CA HIS A 12 17.21 -1.42 16.22
C HIS A 12 16.71 -2.87 16.35
N HIS A 13 16.49 -3.55 15.22
CA HIS A 13 15.93 -4.91 15.19
C HIS A 13 16.71 -5.78 14.20
N ASP A 14 16.66 -7.10 14.41
CA ASP A 14 17.16 -8.08 13.45
C ASP A 14 16.16 -8.17 12.28
N VAL A 15 16.54 -7.67 11.13
CA VAL A 15 15.68 -7.58 9.95
C VAL A 15 16.30 -8.34 8.77
N THR A 16 15.52 -9.25 8.22
CA THR A 16 15.87 -9.95 6.96
C THR A 16 14.94 -9.50 5.84
N LEU A 17 15.49 -8.85 4.82
CA LEU A 17 14.80 -8.57 3.57
C LEU A 17 14.74 -9.84 2.72
N VAL A 18 13.53 -10.30 2.42
CA VAL A 18 13.32 -11.46 1.56
C VAL A 18 12.90 -11.02 0.17
N GLY A 19 13.63 -11.44 -0.84
CA GLY A 19 13.34 -11.08 -2.25
C GLY A 19 13.45 -12.29 -3.18
N THR A 20 13.06 -12.09 -4.44
CA THR A 20 13.10 -13.17 -5.46
C THR A 20 14.34 -13.14 -6.35
N ASN A 21 15.10 -12.04 -6.33
CA ASN A 21 16.30 -11.87 -7.14
C ASN A 21 17.56 -12.10 -6.29
N PRO A 22 18.29 -13.23 -6.45
CA PRO A 22 19.47 -13.53 -5.65
C PRO A 22 20.59 -12.50 -5.78
N ALA A 23 20.86 -11.99 -6.99
CA ALA A 23 21.91 -11.00 -7.21
C ALA A 23 21.60 -9.68 -6.47
N LYS A 24 20.33 -9.27 -6.48
CA LYS A 24 19.90 -8.10 -5.70
C LYS A 24 20.07 -8.33 -4.20
N MET A 25 19.68 -9.50 -3.68
CA MET A 25 19.82 -9.79 -2.25
C MET A 25 21.30 -9.83 -1.85
N GLN A 26 22.15 -10.41 -2.68
CA GLN A 26 23.60 -10.40 -2.46
C GLN A 26 24.15 -8.96 -2.45
N SER A 27 23.75 -8.12 -3.41
CA SER A 27 24.16 -6.71 -3.44
C SER A 27 23.72 -5.94 -2.16
N ILE A 28 22.53 -6.22 -1.62
CA ILE A 28 22.09 -5.63 -0.35
C ILE A 28 22.99 -6.11 0.80
N THR A 29 23.32 -7.38 0.86
CA THR A 29 24.20 -7.93 1.89
C THR A 29 25.60 -7.30 1.86
N GLU A 30 26.15 -7.09 0.66
CA GLU A 30 27.51 -6.56 0.47
C GLU A 30 27.57 -5.04 0.64
N ASN A 31 26.61 -4.31 0.07
CA ASN A 31 26.67 -2.86 -0.09
C ASN A 31 25.61 -2.10 0.72
N GLY A 32 24.64 -2.81 1.31
CA GLY A 32 23.51 -2.22 2.03
C GLY A 32 22.43 -1.65 1.10
N VAL A 33 21.50 -0.94 1.71
CA VAL A 33 20.41 -0.21 1.06
C VAL A 33 20.64 1.28 1.23
N THR A 34 20.73 2.02 0.13
CA THR A 34 20.84 3.49 0.17
C THR A 34 19.44 4.11 0.25
N ILE A 35 19.22 4.93 1.27
CA ILE A 35 18.02 5.76 1.40
C ILE A 35 18.42 7.21 1.20
N ARG A 36 17.79 7.87 0.20
CA ARG A 36 17.86 9.33 0.02
C ARG A 36 16.65 9.96 0.69
N GLU A 37 16.89 10.87 1.62
CA GLU A 37 15.86 11.59 2.35
C GLU A 37 15.29 12.77 1.53
N THR A 38 14.20 13.36 2.01
CA THR A 38 13.55 14.53 1.37
C THR A 38 14.44 15.77 1.32
N ASP A 39 15.41 15.90 2.23
CA ASP A 39 16.40 16.96 2.24
C ASP A 39 17.60 16.71 1.32
N GLY A 40 17.61 15.56 0.64
CA GLY A 40 18.68 15.14 -0.27
C GLY A 40 19.84 14.42 0.41
N SER A 41 19.86 14.29 1.73
CA SER A 41 20.86 13.48 2.45
C SER A 41 20.70 12.00 2.12
N GLU A 42 21.80 11.25 2.17
CA GLU A 42 21.81 9.81 1.92
C GLU A 42 22.36 9.07 3.14
N ARG A 43 21.74 7.92 3.42
CA ARG A 43 22.21 6.96 4.40
C ARG A 43 22.22 5.56 3.84
N ILE A 44 23.19 4.75 4.26
CA ILE A 44 23.29 3.35 3.91
C ILE A 44 22.93 2.53 5.15
N TYR A 45 22.02 1.58 4.97
CA TYR A 45 21.55 0.65 6.01
C TYR A 45 21.95 -0.76 5.61
N HIS A 46 22.23 -1.62 6.58
CA HIS A 46 22.70 -2.99 6.35
C HIS A 46 21.76 -4.05 6.96
N PRO A 47 20.49 -4.16 6.51
CA PRO A 47 19.64 -5.29 6.89
C PRO A 47 20.22 -6.60 6.32
N HIS A 48 19.91 -7.73 6.95
CA HIS A 48 20.13 -9.01 6.30
C HIS A 48 19.27 -9.11 5.04
N ALA A 49 19.72 -9.86 4.04
CA ALA A 49 18.97 -10.05 2.81
C ALA A 49 19.16 -11.45 2.25
N THR A 50 18.08 -12.08 1.81
CA THR A 50 18.12 -13.41 1.21
C THR A 50 17.06 -13.60 0.12
N ALA A 51 17.37 -14.44 -0.86
CA ALA A 51 16.40 -14.95 -1.83
C ALA A 51 15.91 -16.37 -1.47
N ASP A 52 16.55 -17.00 -0.47
CA ASP A 52 16.22 -18.32 0.02
C ASP A 52 16.06 -18.29 1.55
N THR A 53 14.90 -18.68 2.02
CA THR A 53 14.57 -18.75 3.45
C THR A 53 14.69 -20.17 4.01
N THR A 54 15.23 -21.11 3.25
CA THR A 54 15.44 -22.48 3.71
C THR A 54 16.37 -22.50 4.93
N GLY A 55 15.92 -23.12 6.01
CA GLY A 55 16.69 -23.23 7.25
C GLY A 55 16.60 -22.01 8.18
N LEU A 56 15.88 -20.97 7.81
CA LEU A 56 15.53 -19.90 8.75
C LEU A 56 14.42 -20.35 9.70
N SER A 57 14.51 -19.92 10.95
CA SER A 57 13.47 -20.14 11.96
C SER A 57 12.28 -19.20 11.75
N PRO A 58 11.10 -19.51 12.31
CA PRO A 58 10.00 -18.57 12.41
C PRO A 58 10.44 -17.25 13.06
N VAL A 59 9.76 -16.16 12.70
CA VAL A 59 10.08 -14.81 13.14
C VAL A 59 8.89 -14.20 13.90
N ASP A 60 9.16 -13.19 14.74
CA ASP A 60 8.11 -12.51 15.52
C ASP A 60 7.15 -11.72 14.61
N LEU A 61 7.68 -11.18 13.50
CA LEU A 61 6.92 -10.31 12.60
C LEU A 61 7.27 -10.57 11.13
N VAL A 62 6.26 -10.84 10.31
CA VAL A 62 6.36 -10.84 8.84
C VAL A 62 5.62 -9.64 8.27
N ILE A 63 6.32 -8.75 7.57
CA ILE A 63 5.71 -7.59 6.88
C ILE A 63 5.61 -7.88 5.39
N VAL A 64 4.39 -8.00 4.88
CA VAL A 64 4.12 -8.24 3.46
C VAL A 64 4.13 -6.91 2.71
N GLN A 65 5.19 -6.70 1.89
CA GLN A 65 5.40 -5.45 1.12
C GLN A 65 5.68 -5.72 -0.37
N VAL A 66 5.26 -6.85 -0.87
CA VAL A 66 5.24 -7.14 -2.32
C VAL A 66 4.01 -6.49 -2.98
N LYS A 67 3.93 -6.49 -4.30
CA LYS A 67 2.67 -6.14 -4.98
C LYS A 67 1.56 -7.12 -4.58
N ALA A 68 0.32 -6.65 -4.45
CA ALA A 68 -0.81 -7.47 -4.00
C ALA A 68 -0.94 -8.79 -4.76
N SER A 69 -0.76 -8.77 -6.08
CA SER A 69 -0.79 -9.95 -6.95
C SER A 69 0.30 -11.00 -6.66
N ALA A 70 1.37 -10.62 -5.96
CA ALA A 70 2.47 -11.51 -5.60
C ALA A 70 2.40 -12.02 -4.15
N SER A 71 1.43 -11.54 -3.35
CA SER A 71 1.38 -11.83 -1.91
C SER A 71 1.18 -13.31 -1.60
N GLU A 72 0.27 -13.98 -2.31
CA GLU A 72 0.00 -15.41 -2.09
C GLU A 72 1.23 -16.28 -2.38
N ALA A 73 1.88 -16.05 -3.52
CA ALA A 73 3.09 -16.78 -3.90
C ALA A 73 4.24 -16.52 -2.92
N ALA A 74 4.41 -15.27 -2.47
CA ALA A 74 5.43 -14.90 -1.50
C ALA A 74 5.20 -15.58 -0.14
N LEU A 75 3.97 -15.56 0.37
CA LEU A 75 3.62 -16.20 1.64
C LEU A 75 3.73 -17.72 1.55
N THR A 76 3.27 -18.34 0.45
CA THR A 76 3.36 -19.79 0.24
C THR A 76 4.83 -20.24 0.24
N LYS A 77 5.70 -19.52 -0.49
CA LYS A 77 7.13 -19.83 -0.55
C LYS A 77 7.80 -19.72 0.82
N ASN A 78 7.42 -18.77 1.62
CA ASN A 78 8.07 -18.41 2.87
C ASN A 78 7.26 -18.81 4.13
N LYS A 79 6.30 -19.72 4.00
CA LYS A 79 5.40 -20.08 5.10
C LYS A 79 6.12 -20.64 6.33
N ALA A 80 7.33 -21.17 6.17
CA ALA A 80 8.14 -21.69 7.27
C ALA A 80 8.62 -20.59 8.24
N LEU A 81 8.54 -19.31 7.84
CA LEU A 81 8.82 -18.16 8.71
C LEU A 81 7.65 -17.81 9.61
N ILE A 82 6.48 -18.41 9.43
CA ILE A 82 5.25 -18.11 10.12
C ILE A 82 4.89 -19.28 11.04
N ASP A 83 4.80 -19.02 12.31
CA ASP A 83 4.30 -19.93 13.33
C ASP A 83 3.05 -19.33 14.04
N PRO A 84 2.44 -20.03 15.04
CA PRO A 84 1.26 -19.52 15.72
C PRO A 84 1.46 -18.19 16.48
N ASP A 85 2.70 -17.81 16.81
CA ASP A 85 3.02 -16.58 17.55
C ASP A 85 3.44 -15.45 16.61
N THR A 86 3.72 -15.73 15.35
CA THR A 86 4.15 -14.74 14.34
C THR A 86 3.03 -13.74 14.04
N ILE A 87 3.31 -12.45 14.16
CA ILE A 87 2.44 -11.39 13.64
C ILE A 87 2.62 -11.29 12.13
N LEU A 88 1.52 -11.43 11.39
CA LEU A 88 1.50 -11.27 9.94
C LEU A 88 0.88 -9.92 9.57
N MET A 89 1.71 -9.01 9.07
CA MET A 89 1.34 -7.61 8.86
C MET A 89 1.37 -7.21 7.39
N THR A 90 0.47 -6.33 6.98
CA THR A 90 0.54 -5.65 5.68
C THR A 90 0.23 -4.15 5.77
N LEU A 91 0.97 -3.36 4.97
CA LEU A 91 0.72 -1.94 4.70
C LEU A 91 0.50 -1.70 3.19
N GLN A 92 0.18 -2.76 2.45
CA GLN A 92 -0.09 -2.67 1.01
C GLN A 92 -1.30 -1.76 0.75
N ASN A 93 -1.31 -1.11 -0.42
CA ASN A 93 -2.46 -0.32 -0.84
C ASN A 93 -3.65 -1.24 -1.16
N GLY A 94 -4.85 -0.69 -1.04
CA GLY A 94 -6.07 -1.41 -1.36
C GLY A 94 -6.70 -2.11 -0.16
N MET A 95 -7.65 -2.98 -0.43
CA MET A 95 -8.46 -3.70 0.58
C MET A 95 -8.43 -5.22 0.35
N GLY A 96 -8.96 -5.98 1.31
CA GLY A 96 -9.16 -7.43 1.21
C GLY A 96 -7.91 -8.25 1.53
N HIS A 97 -6.81 -7.62 1.90
CA HIS A 97 -5.56 -8.31 2.21
C HIS A 97 -5.70 -9.28 3.39
N GLU A 98 -6.51 -8.94 4.39
CA GLU A 98 -6.75 -9.77 5.57
C GLU A 98 -7.34 -11.15 5.20
N THR A 99 -8.16 -11.20 4.15
CA THR A 99 -8.73 -12.47 3.65
C THR A 99 -7.64 -13.41 3.14
N LEU A 100 -6.65 -12.88 2.41
CA LEU A 100 -5.50 -13.65 1.96
C LEU A 100 -4.62 -14.06 3.15
N LEU A 101 -4.29 -13.11 4.03
CA LEU A 101 -3.40 -13.35 5.17
C LEU A 101 -3.98 -14.40 6.14
N SER A 102 -5.31 -14.46 6.30
CA SER A 102 -5.98 -15.45 7.16
C SER A 102 -5.84 -16.90 6.69
N ARG A 103 -5.31 -17.13 5.49
CA ARG A 103 -4.94 -18.47 5.00
C ARG A 103 -3.59 -18.95 5.54
N PHE A 104 -2.80 -18.05 6.13
CA PHE A 104 -1.42 -18.31 6.58
C PHE A 104 -1.22 -18.11 8.08
N ALA A 105 -2.04 -17.30 8.73
CA ALA A 105 -1.99 -17.04 10.16
C ALA A 105 -3.40 -16.96 10.75
N ALA A 106 -3.54 -17.14 12.06
CA ALA A 106 -4.78 -16.90 12.77
C ALA A 106 -5.20 -15.43 12.65
N ARG A 107 -6.50 -15.15 12.58
CA ARG A 107 -6.99 -13.77 12.38
C ARG A 107 -6.53 -12.80 13.46
N GLU A 108 -6.35 -13.31 14.66
CA GLU A 108 -5.85 -12.56 15.81
C GLU A 108 -4.38 -12.10 15.59
N GLN A 109 -3.61 -12.81 14.78
CA GLN A 109 -2.21 -12.46 14.48
C GLN A 109 -2.08 -11.54 13.26
N ILE A 110 -3.20 -11.19 12.60
CA ILE A 110 -3.17 -10.37 11.41
C ILE A 110 -3.28 -8.90 11.78
N VAL A 111 -2.30 -8.12 11.31
CA VAL A 111 -2.29 -6.66 11.37
C VAL A 111 -2.42 -6.11 9.96
N ILE A 112 -3.43 -5.31 9.75
CA ILE A 112 -3.56 -4.50 8.54
C ILE A 112 -3.30 -3.04 8.88
N GLY A 113 -2.89 -2.27 7.89
CA GLY A 113 -2.66 -0.86 8.13
C GLY A 113 -2.59 -0.05 6.85
N THR A 114 -2.50 1.24 7.05
CA THR A 114 -2.26 2.19 5.97
C THR A 114 -1.13 3.13 6.34
N THR A 115 -0.34 3.54 5.36
CA THR A 115 0.77 4.46 5.57
C THR A 115 0.72 5.64 4.62
N GLN A 116 1.08 6.80 5.11
CA GLN A 116 1.30 8.02 4.33
C GLN A 116 2.79 8.19 3.98
N GLN A 117 3.63 7.20 4.32
CA GLN A 117 5.01 7.16 3.88
C GLN A 117 5.06 6.91 2.38
N GLY A 118 5.94 7.62 1.69
CA GLY A 118 6.16 7.48 0.25
C GLY A 118 7.58 7.08 -0.07
N SER A 119 7.77 6.20 -1.05
CA SER A 119 9.10 5.92 -1.59
C SER A 119 9.05 5.55 -3.07
N TYR A 120 10.08 5.93 -3.80
CA TYR A 120 10.29 5.47 -5.15
C TYR A 120 11.72 4.98 -5.36
N LYS A 121 11.91 4.10 -6.32
CA LYS A 121 13.21 3.50 -6.61
C LYS A 121 14.14 4.52 -7.29
N LEU A 122 15.38 4.60 -6.81
CA LEU A 122 16.51 5.26 -7.48
C LEU A 122 17.42 4.24 -8.17
N GLY A 123 17.38 3.00 -7.74
CA GLY A 123 18.14 1.89 -8.26
C GLY A 123 17.65 0.56 -7.68
N GLU A 124 18.37 -0.52 -7.88
CA GLU A 124 17.98 -1.84 -7.36
C GLU A 124 18.02 -1.91 -5.83
N THR A 125 19.02 -1.28 -5.21
CA THR A 125 19.25 -1.25 -3.77
C THR A 125 19.17 0.16 -3.19
N ALA A 126 18.64 1.14 -3.98
CA ALA A 126 18.51 2.52 -3.57
C ALA A 126 17.06 3.02 -3.75
N VAL A 127 16.55 3.74 -2.76
CA VAL A 127 15.22 4.36 -2.79
C VAL A 127 15.28 5.79 -2.27
N CYS A 128 14.38 6.63 -2.78
CA CYS A 128 14.10 7.93 -2.21
C CYS A 128 12.92 7.80 -1.24
N HIS A 129 13.07 8.33 -0.04
CA HIS A 129 12.00 8.52 0.93
C HIS A 129 11.30 9.83 0.57
N SER A 130 10.20 9.76 -0.18
CA SER A 130 9.59 10.94 -0.84
C SER A 130 8.36 11.48 -0.14
N GLY A 131 7.81 10.76 0.83
CA GLY A 131 6.62 11.17 1.57
C GLY A 131 6.78 10.86 3.05
N LEU A 132 6.61 11.88 3.87
CA LEU A 132 6.63 11.78 5.32
C LEU A 132 5.20 11.86 5.85
N GLY A 133 4.79 10.88 6.64
CA GLY A 133 3.45 10.89 7.22
C GLY A 133 3.24 9.76 8.20
N LYS A 134 2.04 9.67 8.73
CA LYS A 134 1.70 8.66 9.73
C LYS A 134 1.41 7.29 9.11
N THR A 135 1.66 6.27 9.91
CA THR A 135 1.20 4.90 9.67
C THR A 135 0.13 4.56 10.71
N PHE A 136 -0.95 3.94 10.27
CA PHE A 136 -2.02 3.48 11.14
C PHE A 136 -2.09 1.97 11.06
N LEU A 137 -2.09 1.31 12.22
CA LEU A 137 -2.16 -0.15 12.36
C LEU A 137 -3.42 -0.54 13.08
N GLY A 138 -3.94 -1.71 12.76
CA GLY A 138 -5.06 -2.29 13.48
C GLY A 138 -5.34 -3.72 13.05
N THR A 139 -6.40 -4.27 13.57
CA THR A 139 -6.91 -5.59 13.19
C THR A 139 -8.38 -5.49 12.85
N VAL A 140 -8.87 -6.41 12.03
CA VAL A 140 -10.29 -6.54 11.72
C VAL A 140 -11.03 -7.37 12.77
N THR A 141 -10.31 -8.00 13.71
CA THR A 141 -10.85 -8.85 14.76
C THR A 141 -10.21 -8.52 16.09
N GLY A 142 -11.03 -8.44 17.14
CA GLY A 142 -10.54 -8.23 18.50
C GLY A 142 -10.09 -6.80 18.80
N ASP A 143 -9.26 -6.67 19.83
CA ASP A 143 -8.75 -5.39 20.29
C ASP A 143 -7.42 -5.04 19.62
N SER A 144 -7.42 -3.96 18.85
CA SER A 144 -6.22 -3.42 18.20
C SER A 144 -5.17 -2.92 19.19
N SER A 145 -5.55 -2.54 20.43
CA SER A 145 -4.62 -1.96 21.42
C SER A 145 -3.45 -2.89 21.78
N ARG A 146 -3.63 -4.20 21.64
CA ARG A 146 -2.56 -5.19 21.84
C ARG A 146 -1.35 -5.01 20.92
N PHE A 147 -1.52 -4.29 19.81
CA PHE A 147 -0.44 -3.95 18.87
C PHE A 147 0.22 -2.60 19.16
N ALA A 148 -0.02 -1.99 20.33
CA ALA A 148 0.68 -0.79 20.76
C ALA A 148 2.20 -0.95 20.73
N PRO A 149 2.78 -2.08 21.21
CA PRO A 149 4.24 -2.28 21.13
C PRO A 149 4.77 -2.29 19.69
N LEU A 150 3.98 -2.78 18.72
CA LEU A 150 4.35 -2.76 17.32
C LEU A 150 4.36 -1.31 16.77
N ALA A 151 3.38 -0.49 17.14
CA ALA A 151 3.36 0.91 16.76
C ALA A 151 4.52 1.71 17.38
N GLU A 152 4.85 1.44 18.66
CA GLU A 152 6.01 2.02 19.34
C GLU A 152 7.33 1.63 18.67
N MET A 153 7.47 0.36 18.23
CA MET A 153 8.63 -0.11 17.47
C MET A 153 8.80 0.69 16.17
N PHE A 154 7.72 0.88 15.38
CA PHE A 154 7.77 1.68 14.17
C PHE A 154 8.15 3.15 14.48
N ALA A 155 7.53 3.74 15.50
CA ALA A 155 7.82 5.11 15.91
C ALA A 155 9.29 5.30 16.35
N GLY A 156 9.82 4.36 17.13
CA GLY A 156 11.23 4.32 17.55
C GLY A 156 12.21 4.21 16.38
N CYS A 157 11.77 3.64 15.27
CA CYS A 157 12.56 3.54 14.03
C CYS A 157 12.34 4.73 13.07
N GLY A 158 11.64 5.79 13.47
CA GLY A 158 11.45 7.00 12.65
C GLY A 158 10.18 7.02 11.82
N PHE A 159 9.26 6.07 11.99
CA PHE A 159 7.97 6.06 11.34
C PHE A 159 6.84 6.38 12.33
N PRO A 160 6.33 7.61 12.39
CA PRO A 160 5.18 7.91 13.24
C PRO A 160 4.06 6.90 13.00
N CYS A 161 3.71 6.17 14.05
CA CYS A 161 2.78 5.04 13.95
C CYS A 161 1.78 5.07 15.10
N GLU A 162 0.52 4.83 14.80
CA GLU A 162 -0.56 4.81 15.77
C GLU A 162 -1.42 3.56 15.58
N VAL A 163 -1.89 2.99 16.69
CA VAL A 163 -2.90 1.93 16.65
C VAL A 163 -4.27 2.57 16.48
N CYS A 164 -5.04 2.05 15.54
CA CYS A 164 -6.38 2.52 15.21
C CYS A 164 -7.40 1.40 15.38
N SER A 165 -8.45 1.64 16.15
CA SER A 165 -9.58 0.71 16.29
C SER A 165 -10.48 0.67 15.05
N GLN A 166 -10.41 1.69 14.22
CA GLN A 166 -11.17 1.84 12.97
C GLN A 166 -10.26 1.78 11.74
N VAL A 167 -9.30 0.87 11.73
CA VAL A 167 -8.29 0.76 10.67
C VAL A 167 -8.91 0.58 9.29
N GLN A 168 -10.04 -0.12 9.18
CA GLN A 168 -10.76 -0.28 7.93
C GLN A 168 -11.29 1.06 7.39
N GLY A 169 -11.77 1.94 8.27
CA GLY A 169 -12.17 3.30 7.89
C GLY A 169 -10.99 4.13 7.36
N MET A 170 -9.78 3.95 7.94
CA MET A 170 -8.57 4.60 7.45
C MET A 170 -8.14 4.06 6.06
N ILE A 171 -8.38 2.78 5.81
CA ILE A 171 -8.15 2.18 4.49
C ILE A 171 -9.13 2.76 3.45
N TRP A 172 -10.42 2.86 3.80
CA TRP A 172 -11.42 3.53 2.97
C TRP A 172 -11.04 4.99 2.67
N ASP A 173 -10.60 5.74 3.69
CA ASP A 173 -10.13 7.12 3.50
C ASP A 173 -8.97 7.23 2.49
N LYS A 174 -8.01 6.31 2.54
CA LYS A 174 -6.92 6.26 1.57
C LYS A 174 -7.39 5.86 0.17
N LEU A 175 -8.39 5.00 0.07
CA LEU A 175 -8.99 4.63 -1.22
C LEU A 175 -9.64 5.82 -1.91
N MET A 176 -10.17 6.83 -1.18
CA MET A 176 -10.70 8.07 -1.78
C MET A 176 -9.69 8.71 -2.74
N ILE A 177 -8.40 8.66 -2.39
CA ILE A 177 -7.31 9.16 -3.23
C ILE A 177 -6.95 8.17 -4.33
N ASN A 178 -6.73 6.90 -3.96
CA ASN A 178 -6.15 5.93 -4.87
C ASN A 178 -7.14 5.44 -5.95
N ALA A 179 -8.42 5.31 -5.61
CA ALA A 179 -9.44 4.81 -6.51
C ALA A 179 -10.17 5.90 -7.30
N SER A 180 -9.85 7.18 -7.08
CA SER A 180 -10.44 8.30 -7.81
C SER A 180 -9.46 8.93 -8.81
N PHE A 181 -8.87 10.08 -8.48
CA PHE A 181 -7.99 10.80 -9.39
C PHE A 181 -6.70 10.04 -9.73
N SER A 182 -6.20 9.21 -8.79
CA SER A 182 -4.93 8.50 -9.03
C SER A 182 -5.04 7.55 -10.22
N VAL A 183 -6.15 6.81 -10.33
CA VAL A 183 -6.37 5.91 -11.45
C VAL A 183 -6.55 6.67 -12.75
N LEU A 184 -7.21 7.82 -12.75
CA LEU A 184 -7.35 8.69 -13.93
C LEU A 184 -6.00 9.26 -14.38
N SER A 185 -5.17 9.74 -13.44
CA SER A 185 -3.80 10.16 -13.73
C SER A 185 -2.99 9.04 -14.44
N GLY A 186 -3.15 7.80 -13.98
CA GLY A 186 -2.53 6.64 -14.60
C GLY A 186 -3.05 6.34 -16.00
N ILE A 187 -4.35 6.32 -16.19
CA ILE A 187 -4.99 6.03 -17.49
C ILE A 187 -4.63 7.11 -18.52
N LEU A 188 -4.75 8.38 -18.14
CA LEU A 188 -4.48 9.52 -19.02
C LEU A 188 -2.98 9.81 -19.21
N GLN A 189 -2.11 9.20 -18.40
CA GLN A 189 -0.65 9.43 -18.37
C GLN A 189 -0.29 10.90 -18.15
N VAL A 190 -0.98 11.55 -17.17
CA VAL A 190 -0.83 12.95 -16.81
C VAL A 190 -0.49 13.12 -15.32
N SER A 191 0.00 14.32 -14.94
CA SER A 191 0.15 14.67 -13.52
C SER A 191 -1.20 14.72 -12.81
N GLN A 192 -1.17 14.63 -11.49
CA GLN A 192 -2.41 14.69 -10.71
C GLN A 192 -3.12 16.03 -10.81
N GLY A 193 -2.39 17.14 -10.98
CA GLY A 193 -2.98 18.47 -11.16
C GLY A 193 -3.76 18.63 -12.46
N TYR A 194 -3.36 17.91 -13.52
CA TYR A 194 -4.13 17.90 -14.76
C TYR A 194 -5.56 17.39 -14.54
N VAL A 195 -5.72 16.35 -13.70
CA VAL A 195 -7.05 15.78 -13.41
C VAL A 195 -7.98 16.81 -12.76
N GLU A 196 -7.44 17.71 -11.93
CA GLU A 196 -8.21 18.78 -11.28
C GLU A 196 -8.53 19.93 -12.25
N GLN A 197 -7.62 20.24 -13.17
CA GLN A 197 -7.72 21.39 -14.08
C GLN A 197 -8.59 21.10 -15.31
N ASP A 198 -8.63 19.85 -15.77
CA ASP A 198 -9.47 19.47 -16.92
C ASP A 198 -10.88 19.11 -16.46
N SER A 199 -11.89 19.79 -17.01
CA SER A 199 -13.28 19.67 -16.59
C SER A 199 -13.86 18.27 -16.80
N HIS A 200 -13.43 17.56 -17.82
CA HIS A 200 -13.91 16.19 -18.11
C HIS A 200 -13.25 15.16 -17.19
N ALA A 201 -11.93 15.28 -16.97
CA ALA A 201 -11.19 14.43 -16.04
C ALA A 201 -11.73 14.62 -14.61
N TRP A 202 -11.99 15.87 -14.20
CA TRP A 202 -12.59 16.16 -12.90
C TRP A 202 -13.99 15.57 -12.74
N THR A 203 -14.85 15.70 -13.78
CA THR A 203 -16.18 15.06 -13.78
C THR A 203 -16.10 13.54 -13.58
N LEU A 204 -15.11 12.88 -14.17
CA LEU A 204 -14.88 11.45 -13.94
C LEU A 204 -14.41 11.16 -12.51
N ALA A 205 -13.52 11.99 -11.98
CA ALA A 205 -13.08 11.88 -10.58
C ALA A 205 -14.25 12.01 -9.60
N GLU A 206 -15.12 12.99 -9.80
CA GLU A 206 -16.33 13.17 -8.97
C GLU A 206 -17.27 11.95 -9.02
N LYS A 207 -17.46 11.33 -10.18
CA LYS A 207 -18.25 10.08 -10.28
C LYS A 207 -17.64 8.96 -9.47
N LEU A 208 -16.33 8.72 -9.63
CA LEU A 208 -15.60 7.72 -8.85
C LEU A 208 -15.70 7.96 -7.35
N ILE A 209 -15.55 9.21 -6.90
CA ILE A 209 -15.68 9.58 -5.48
C ILE A 209 -17.09 9.27 -4.96
N ARG A 210 -18.15 9.65 -5.70
CA ARG A 210 -19.54 9.40 -5.29
C ARG A 210 -19.86 7.92 -5.19
N GLU A 211 -19.46 7.13 -6.18
CA GLU A 211 -19.65 5.68 -6.16
C GLU A 211 -18.88 5.04 -4.99
N LEU A 212 -17.64 5.48 -4.74
CA LEU A 212 -16.83 4.99 -3.62
C LEU A 212 -17.46 5.35 -2.27
N CYS A 213 -17.92 6.60 -2.08
CA CYS A 213 -18.62 7.01 -0.85
C CYS A 213 -19.89 6.18 -0.61
N ALA A 214 -20.64 5.89 -1.66
CA ALA A 214 -21.84 5.04 -1.56
C ALA A 214 -21.48 3.60 -1.14
N ALA A 215 -20.45 2.99 -1.74
CA ALA A 215 -19.99 1.65 -1.40
C ALA A 215 -19.43 1.60 0.04
N ALA A 216 -18.59 2.58 0.44
CA ALA A 216 -18.03 2.67 1.77
C ALA A 216 -19.11 2.85 2.85
N THR A 217 -20.12 3.68 2.58
CA THR A 217 -21.26 3.88 3.49
C THR A 217 -22.07 2.60 3.67
N ALA A 218 -22.32 1.86 2.60
CA ALA A 218 -23.01 0.56 2.67
C ALA A 218 -22.18 -0.50 3.43
N ASP A 219 -20.85 -0.39 3.40
CA ASP A 219 -19.93 -1.25 4.16
C ASP A 219 -19.75 -0.82 5.64
N GLY A 220 -20.49 0.22 6.08
CA GLY A 220 -20.48 0.71 7.47
C GLY A 220 -19.50 1.86 7.75
N TYR A 221 -18.88 2.43 6.72
CA TYR A 221 -17.91 3.54 6.82
C TYR A 221 -18.45 4.77 6.07
N PRO A 222 -19.31 5.59 6.72
CA PRO A 222 -19.96 6.71 6.04
C PRO A 222 -18.98 7.84 5.70
N PHE A 223 -19.05 8.32 4.45
CA PHE A 223 -18.35 9.49 3.96
C PHE A 223 -19.33 10.39 3.22
N ASP A 224 -19.23 11.70 3.46
CA ASP A 224 -19.95 12.70 2.66
C ASP A 224 -19.22 12.95 1.35
N ALA A 225 -19.91 12.74 0.23
CA ALA A 225 -19.29 12.82 -1.10
C ALA A 225 -18.84 14.24 -1.45
N GLU A 226 -19.60 15.28 -1.07
CA GLU A 226 -19.23 16.66 -1.36
C GLU A 226 -18.02 17.10 -0.54
N GLU A 227 -17.95 16.68 0.71
CA GLU A 227 -16.77 16.91 1.56
C GLU A 227 -15.53 16.23 0.96
N GLN A 228 -15.64 14.97 0.51
CA GLN A 228 -14.53 14.25 -0.10
C GLN A 228 -14.09 14.88 -1.42
N ILE A 229 -15.00 15.29 -2.27
CA ILE A 229 -14.72 16.03 -3.52
C ILE A 229 -13.92 17.31 -3.22
N ALA A 230 -14.38 18.11 -2.27
CA ALA A 230 -13.70 19.35 -1.88
C ALA A 230 -12.30 19.07 -1.31
N ARG A 231 -12.16 18.07 -0.44
CA ARG A 231 -10.89 17.64 0.17
C ARG A 231 -9.88 17.18 -0.87
N ILE A 232 -10.31 16.35 -1.81
CA ILE A 232 -9.44 15.81 -2.87
C ILE A 232 -9.01 16.94 -3.81
N ARG A 233 -9.92 17.84 -4.19
CA ARG A 233 -9.58 19.02 -5.01
C ARG A 233 -8.49 19.86 -4.35
N LEU A 234 -8.64 20.17 -3.06
CA LEU A 234 -7.63 20.90 -2.31
C LEU A 234 -6.29 20.17 -2.22
N HIS A 235 -6.32 18.83 -2.10
CA HIS A 235 -5.10 18.01 -2.10
C HIS A 235 -4.35 18.14 -3.42
N LEU A 236 -5.04 18.07 -4.56
CA LEU A 236 -4.45 18.18 -5.89
C LEU A 236 -3.82 19.54 -6.16
N GLN A 237 -4.47 20.62 -5.68
CA GLN A 237 -3.98 21.99 -5.80
C GLN A 237 -2.67 22.21 -5.03
N LYS A 238 -2.44 21.49 -3.93
CA LYS A 238 -1.21 21.59 -3.13
C LYS A 238 0.01 20.91 -3.76
N ALA A 239 -0.19 19.90 -4.61
CA ALA A 239 0.89 19.13 -5.22
C ALA A 239 0.56 18.78 -6.69
N PRO A 240 0.34 19.78 -7.57
CA PRO A 240 -0.17 19.53 -8.93
C PRO A 240 0.76 18.71 -9.82
N ASP A 241 2.06 18.80 -9.60
CA ASP A 241 3.08 18.15 -10.44
C ASP A 241 3.37 16.70 -10.04
N GLY A 242 2.67 16.18 -9.01
CA GLY A 242 2.85 14.82 -8.52
C GLY A 242 2.37 13.76 -9.53
N PHE A 243 3.04 12.60 -9.50
CA PHE A 243 2.65 11.42 -10.26
C PHE A 243 2.27 10.28 -9.32
N THR A 244 1.27 9.52 -9.70
CA THR A 244 0.72 8.45 -8.87
C THR A 244 1.44 7.12 -9.10
N SER A 245 1.28 6.16 -8.17
CA SER A 245 1.89 4.83 -8.32
C SER A 245 1.36 4.09 -9.56
N ILE A 246 0.07 4.19 -9.84
CA ILE A 246 -0.54 3.56 -11.01
C ILE A 246 -0.06 4.20 -12.33
N TYR A 247 0.16 5.52 -12.34
CA TYR A 247 0.84 6.19 -13.46
C TYR A 247 2.20 5.56 -13.74
N ALA A 248 3.02 5.42 -12.69
CA ALA A 248 4.37 4.86 -12.83
C ALA A 248 4.36 3.37 -13.25
N ASP A 249 3.39 2.59 -12.80
CA ASP A 249 3.25 1.20 -13.19
C ASP A 249 2.84 1.06 -14.65
N LEU A 250 1.78 1.75 -15.10
CA LEU A 250 1.32 1.70 -16.49
C LEU A 250 2.38 2.24 -17.46
N LYS A 251 3.04 3.35 -17.11
CA LYS A 251 4.13 3.91 -17.92
C LYS A 251 5.30 2.95 -18.11
N ALA A 252 5.55 2.11 -17.12
CA ALA A 252 6.62 1.12 -17.14
C ALA A 252 6.17 -0.26 -17.64
N GLY A 253 4.94 -0.42 -18.15
CA GLY A 253 4.39 -1.70 -18.58
C GLY A 253 4.27 -2.73 -17.44
N ARG A 254 4.09 -2.28 -16.21
CA ARG A 254 3.96 -3.18 -15.06
C ARG A 254 2.49 -3.35 -14.68
N ARG A 255 2.18 -4.52 -14.16
CA ARG A 255 0.88 -4.79 -13.56
C ARG A 255 0.63 -3.84 -12.39
N THR A 256 -0.56 -3.26 -12.34
CA THR A 256 -1.00 -2.31 -11.32
C THR A 256 -1.61 -3.02 -10.10
N GLU A 257 -2.11 -2.24 -9.16
CA GLU A 257 -2.89 -2.74 -8.00
C GLU A 257 -4.39 -2.42 -8.16
N VAL A 258 -4.87 -2.25 -9.41
CA VAL A 258 -6.27 -1.87 -9.68
C VAL A 258 -7.28 -2.83 -9.07
N ASP A 259 -6.97 -4.14 -9.02
CA ASP A 259 -7.85 -5.17 -8.46
C ASP A 259 -8.18 -4.93 -6.98
N VAL A 260 -7.18 -4.59 -6.18
CA VAL A 260 -7.33 -4.35 -4.73
C VAL A 260 -7.67 -2.89 -4.39
N ILE A 261 -7.67 -2.00 -5.39
CA ILE A 261 -8.00 -0.58 -5.24
C ILE A 261 -9.42 -0.36 -5.80
N ASN A 262 -9.58 -0.17 -7.11
CA ASN A 262 -10.89 0.05 -7.73
C ASN A 262 -11.73 -1.24 -7.73
N GLY A 263 -11.11 -2.40 -7.94
CA GLY A 263 -11.77 -3.71 -7.86
C GLY A 263 -12.36 -4.00 -6.48
N ALA A 264 -11.72 -3.55 -5.41
CA ALA A 264 -12.28 -3.66 -4.05
C ALA A 264 -13.56 -2.82 -3.87
N VAL A 265 -13.64 -1.66 -4.53
CA VAL A 265 -14.87 -0.85 -4.56
C VAL A 265 -15.97 -1.58 -5.34
N VAL A 266 -15.63 -2.19 -6.47
CA VAL A 266 -16.56 -3.00 -7.28
C VAL A 266 -17.08 -4.19 -6.47
N GLU A 267 -16.20 -4.95 -5.82
CA GLU A 267 -16.58 -6.10 -4.99
C GLU A 267 -17.52 -5.68 -3.86
N THR A 268 -17.21 -4.55 -3.20
CA THR A 268 -18.06 -4.02 -2.12
C THR A 268 -19.40 -3.53 -2.65
N GLY A 269 -19.42 -2.83 -3.79
CA GLY A 269 -20.64 -2.41 -4.47
C GLY A 269 -21.55 -3.60 -4.78
N HIS A 270 -21.01 -4.65 -5.38
CA HIS A 270 -21.76 -5.88 -5.68
C HIS A 270 -22.30 -6.57 -4.41
N ARG A 271 -21.48 -6.69 -3.37
CA ARG A 271 -21.87 -7.29 -2.07
C ARG A 271 -23.05 -6.58 -1.43
N HIS A 272 -23.14 -5.26 -1.57
CA HIS A 272 -24.19 -4.43 -0.97
C HIS A 272 -25.27 -3.96 -1.96
N ASN A 273 -25.23 -4.41 -3.22
CA ASN A 273 -26.11 -3.99 -4.30
C ASN A 273 -26.08 -2.47 -4.56
N ILE A 274 -24.90 -1.86 -4.45
CA ILE A 274 -24.63 -0.46 -4.79
C ILE A 274 -24.06 -0.40 -6.20
N PRO A 275 -24.67 0.34 -7.15
CA PRO A 275 -24.12 0.50 -8.50
C PRO A 275 -22.80 1.29 -8.48
N VAL A 276 -21.77 0.75 -9.12
CA VAL A 276 -20.44 1.37 -9.24
C VAL A 276 -19.89 1.29 -10.67
N PRO A 277 -20.70 1.67 -11.69
CA PRO A 277 -20.39 1.42 -13.10
C PRO A 277 -19.11 2.13 -13.57
N THR A 278 -18.73 3.28 -12.96
CA THR A 278 -17.51 3.98 -13.32
C THR A 278 -16.28 3.21 -12.83
N HIS A 279 -16.34 2.63 -11.63
CA HIS A 279 -15.27 1.76 -11.12
C HIS A 279 -15.14 0.47 -11.95
N GLU A 280 -16.24 -0.16 -12.31
CA GLU A 280 -16.24 -1.35 -13.18
C GLU A 280 -15.55 -1.04 -14.52
N PHE A 281 -15.96 0.04 -15.20
CA PHE A 281 -15.34 0.47 -16.45
C PHE A 281 -13.84 0.75 -16.31
N VAL A 282 -13.43 1.41 -15.23
CA VAL A 282 -12.03 1.74 -14.98
C VAL A 282 -11.18 0.50 -14.75
N VAL A 283 -11.67 -0.50 -14.03
CA VAL A 283 -10.97 -1.78 -13.81
C VAL A 283 -10.70 -2.48 -15.14
N GLU A 284 -11.71 -2.65 -15.97
CA GLU A 284 -11.58 -3.27 -17.28
C GLU A 284 -10.65 -2.49 -18.22
N LEU A 285 -10.71 -1.15 -18.18
CA LEU A 285 -9.84 -0.30 -18.99
C LEU A 285 -8.37 -0.44 -18.58
N VAL A 286 -8.08 -0.47 -17.27
CA VAL A 286 -6.71 -0.65 -16.77
C VAL A 286 -6.17 -2.03 -17.16
N HIS A 287 -6.97 -3.10 -17.02
CA HIS A 287 -6.58 -4.44 -17.48
C HIS A 287 -6.30 -4.49 -18.98
N ALA A 288 -7.12 -3.82 -19.80
CA ALA A 288 -6.86 -3.71 -21.24
C ALA A 288 -5.55 -2.95 -21.55
N MET A 289 -5.16 -1.99 -20.71
CA MET A 289 -3.88 -1.30 -20.84
C MET A 289 -2.70 -2.17 -20.40
N GLU A 290 -2.84 -2.94 -19.32
CA GLU A 290 -1.82 -3.89 -18.85
C GLU A 290 -1.53 -5.00 -19.89
N GLY A 291 -2.52 -5.43 -20.66
CA GLY A 291 -2.38 -6.42 -21.73
C GLY A 291 -1.62 -5.96 -22.98
N ARG A 292 -1.21 -4.67 -23.03
CA ARG A 292 -0.41 -4.10 -24.14
C ARG A 292 1.10 -4.16 -23.91
N ALA A 293 1.54 -4.56 -22.71
CA ALA A 293 2.94 -4.56 -22.30
C ALA A 293 3.69 -5.82 -22.76
#